data_f6a4c9742d5c3e612c7fcbcc6188944c
#
_entry.id   f6a4c9742d5c3e612c7fcbcc6188944c
#
_cell.length_a   1.000
_cell.length_b   1.000
_cell.length_c   1.000
_cell.angle_alpha   90.00
_cell.angle_beta   90.00
_cell.angle_gamma   90.00
#
_symmetry.space_group_name_H-M   'P 1'
#
loop_
_entity.id
_entity.type
_entity.pdbx_description
1 polymer ?
#
loop_
_entity_poly.entity_id
_entity_poly.type
_entity_poly.pdbx_seq_one_letter_code
_entity_poly.pdbx_strand_id
1 'polypeptide(L)'
;MIPSPQFSFKPRNRTCKCPMDTRYWILCGADKARHSFLFFRLDDGDWSTEKSYVCTWNLDRRGLNPKHPDLVVDVPSSVMCLAFHPSQPSLIAGGLFSGELVVWDTSRTEDPVILRTGMTDDTHTDPVYQVNWLPDAKHRNQSRLLSVSTDGKILVWREERDGRLVLAEGFALVAQQIPRSSWLKKVACGEAAVGVTALSFSHFDPRVFVVGVEGGYSLQCCTAAVAPALHRTGGSVPLRAPAELAFSPHGGPVYSVSCSPFHRNLFLSCGTDGQVHLHSMLQTQPLISLQLSKKYLFCVRWSPVRPLVFAAASGEGEVHLFDFERSSQKPAVSMKQAAGEHPVYCLEFNVKQTHLLAAGDATGAVKVWQLSSDFTEQRPREVTHLEQLASESMD
;
A
#
# COMPACT_ATOMS: atom_id res chain seq x y z
N MET A 1 20.02 -10.47 -37.95
CA MET A 1 20.05 -10.77 -36.50
C MET A 1 20.51 -9.50 -35.78
N ILE A 2 19.54 -8.78 -35.19
CA ILE A 2 19.84 -7.62 -34.36
C ILE A 2 20.12 -8.19 -32.96
N PRO A 3 21.24 -7.88 -32.31
CA PRO A 3 21.52 -8.37 -30.97
C PRO A 3 20.48 -7.75 -30.01
N SER A 4 19.81 -8.60 -29.24
CA SER A 4 18.94 -8.17 -28.15
C SER A 4 19.76 -7.33 -27.17
N PRO A 5 19.26 -6.16 -26.73
CA PRO A 5 19.97 -5.34 -25.77
C PRO A 5 20.10 -6.11 -24.46
N GLN A 6 21.34 -6.43 -24.09
CA GLN A 6 21.67 -6.95 -22.77
C GLN A 6 21.44 -5.82 -21.76
N PHE A 7 20.34 -5.89 -21.02
CA PHE A 7 20.04 -4.97 -19.93
C PHE A 7 20.96 -5.26 -18.75
N SER A 8 21.96 -4.43 -18.58
CA SER A 8 22.84 -4.44 -17.40
C SER A 8 22.14 -3.72 -16.26
N PHE A 9 21.38 -4.45 -15.44
CA PHE A 9 21.00 -3.98 -14.13
C PHE A 9 22.22 -4.08 -13.22
N LYS A 10 22.82 -2.95 -12.84
CA LYS A 10 23.77 -2.93 -11.72
C LYS A 10 22.94 -2.77 -10.46
N PRO A 11 22.71 -3.84 -9.67
CA PRO A 11 22.19 -3.65 -8.33
C PRO A 11 23.24 -2.79 -7.61
N ARG A 12 22.85 -1.63 -7.09
CA ARG A 12 23.58 -1.08 -5.95
C ARG A 12 23.34 -2.09 -4.84
N ASN A 13 24.25 -3.07 -4.69
CA ASN A 13 24.17 -4.16 -3.72
C ASN A 13 24.18 -3.59 -2.28
N ARG A 14 23.08 -2.99 -1.89
CA ARG A 14 22.82 -2.55 -0.52
C ARG A 14 21.68 -3.40 -0.01
N THR A 15 22.01 -4.59 0.47
CA THR A 15 21.08 -5.44 1.21
C THR A 15 21.16 -5.00 2.66
N CYS A 16 20.13 -4.34 3.15
CA CYS A 16 20.00 -4.06 4.58
C CYS A 16 19.51 -5.33 5.27
N LYS A 17 20.19 -5.78 6.30
CA LYS A 17 19.73 -6.85 7.20
C LYS A 17 19.73 -6.30 8.61
N CYS A 18 18.63 -6.45 9.32
CA CYS A 18 18.61 -6.20 10.75
C CYS A 18 19.46 -7.25 11.46
N PRO A 19 20.23 -6.88 12.49
CA PRO A 19 21.01 -7.83 13.28
C PRO A 19 20.17 -8.76 14.17
N MET A 20 18.86 -8.57 14.24
CA MET A 20 17.93 -9.42 14.96
C MET A 20 17.20 -10.35 13.99
N ASP A 21 16.93 -11.58 14.44
CA ASP A 21 16.25 -12.64 13.65
C ASP A 21 14.78 -12.28 13.40
N THR A 22 14.51 -11.54 12.35
CA THR A 22 13.19 -10.99 12.02
C THR A 22 12.79 -11.35 10.59
N ARG A 23 11.53 -11.78 10.38
CA ARG A 23 11.12 -12.46 9.14
C ARG A 23 10.13 -11.71 8.24
N TYR A 24 9.68 -10.48 8.54
CA TYR A 24 8.76 -9.71 7.69
C TYR A 24 9.11 -8.23 7.58
N TRP A 25 8.71 -7.62 6.45
CA TRP A 25 9.06 -6.26 6.08
C TRP A 25 7.87 -5.49 5.54
N ILE A 26 7.74 -4.24 5.96
CA ILE A 26 6.91 -3.25 5.30
C ILE A 26 7.81 -2.10 4.89
N LEU A 27 7.64 -1.65 3.65
CA LEU A 27 8.44 -0.61 3.06
C LEU A 27 7.59 0.65 2.89
N CYS A 28 8.13 1.78 3.31
CA CYS A 28 7.58 3.07 3.00
C CYS A 28 8.68 3.98 2.46
N GLY A 29 8.45 4.59 1.30
CA GLY A 29 9.38 5.51 0.68
C GLY A 29 9.22 6.91 1.25
N ALA A 30 10.32 7.55 1.66
CA ALA A 30 10.34 8.92 2.09
C ALA A 30 11.25 9.79 1.23
N ASP A 31 11.26 11.08 1.58
CA ASP A 31 12.02 12.16 0.97
C ASP A 31 13.48 11.81 0.63
N LYS A 32 14.12 12.65 -0.15
CA LYS A 32 15.41 12.51 -0.88
C LYS A 32 16.50 11.59 -0.27
N ALA A 33 16.50 11.32 1.02
CA ALA A 33 17.61 10.66 1.69
C ALA A 33 17.27 9.51 2.66
N ARG A 34 16.01 9.31 3.04
CA ARG A 34 15.65 8.36 4.09
C ARG A 34 14.63 7.34 3.63
N HIS A 35 14.90 6.08 3.91
CA HIS A 35 13.95 4.98 3.81
C HIS A 35 13.80 4.36 5.19
N SER A 36 12.56 4.10 5.59
CA SER A 36 12.26 3.35 6.81
C SER A 36 11.77 1.98 6.43
N PHE A 37 12.20 1.02 7.18
CA PHE A 37 11.88 -0.37 7.02
C PHE A 37 11.35 -0.90 8.34
N LEU A 38 10.40 -1.77 8.25
CA LEU A 38 9.76 -2.39 9.39
C LEU A 38 10.22 -3.83 9.54
N PHE A 39 10.38 -4.23 10.80
CA PHE A 39 10.74 -5.60 11.16
C PHE A 39 9.81 -6.10 12.24
N PHE A 40 9.28 -7.28 12.06
CA PHE A 40 8.67 -8.04 13.15
C PHE A 40 8.95 -9.53 13.01
N ARG A 41 8.91 -10.24 14.13
CA ARG A 41 9.17 -11.67 14.21
C ARG A 41 7.86 -12.42 14.10
N LEU A 42 7.87 -13.54 13.36
CA LEU A 42 6.78 -14.51 13.27
C LEU A 42 7.30 -15.88 13.70
N ASP A 43 7.65 -16.02 14.95
CA ASP A 43 7.82 -17.34 15.53
C ASP A 43 6.60 -17.59 16.42
N ASP A 44 5.93 -18.70 16.27
CA ASP A 44 4.90 -19.38 17.07
C ASP A 44 4.23 -18.65 18.27
N GLY A 45 4.30 -17.33 18.34
CA GLY A 45 3.82 -16.49 19.42
C GLY A 45 2.54 -15.73 19.12
N ASP A 46 1.97 -15.13 20.13
CA ASP A 46 0.84 -14.22 20.02
C ASP A 46 1.29 -12.88 19.40
N TRP A 47 0.87 -12.61 18.18
CA TRP A 47 1.21 -11.41 17.41
C TRP A 47 0.86 -10.09 18.12
N SER A 48 -0.10 -10.14 19.05
CA SER A 48 -0.50 -8.96 19.83
C SER A 48 0.56 -8.53 20.85
N THR A 49 1.43 -9.46 21.28
CA THR A 49 2.44 -9.24 22.31
C THR A 49 3.87 -9.23 21.82
N GLU A 50 4.10 -9.58 20.54
CA GLU A 50 5.44 -9.61 19.94
C GLU A 50 5.97 -8.19 19.72
N LYS A 51 7.18 -7.93 20.24
CA LYS A 51 7.90 -6.68 19.99
C LYS A 51 8.29 -6.58 18.52
N SER A 52 8.12 -5.40 17.97
CA SER A 52 8.59 -5.06 16.64
C SER A 52 9.48 -3.81 16.65
N TYR A 53 10.08 -3.51 15.51
CA TYR A 53 11.03 -2.41 15.40
C TYR A 53 10.74 -1.59 14.15
N VAL A 54 10.81 -0.26 14.27
CA VAL A 54 10.87 0.64 13.12
C VAL A 54 12.33 1.07 12.95
N CYS A 55 12.92 0.74 11.81
CA CYS A 55 14.31 1.04 11.51
C CYS A 55 14.42 1.99 10.32
N THR A 56 15.35 2.93 10.38
CA THR A 56 15.58 3.87 9.28
C THR A 56 17.03 3.85 8.81
N TRP A 57 17.24 4.02 7.50
CA TRP A 57 18.55 4.19 6.86
C TRP A 57 18.54 5.43 5.97
N ASN A 58 19.61 6.19 6.03
CA ASN A 58 19.85 7.28 5.10
C ASN A 58 20.72 6.75 3.93
N LEU A 59 20.10 6.53 2.78
CA LEU A 59 20.78 5.97 1.61
C LEU A 59 21.83 6.89 0.98
N ASP A 60 21.75 8.20 1.22
CA ASP A 60 22.71 9.18 0.68
C ASP A 60 23.94 9.36 1.59
N ARG A 61 23.94 8.70 2.75
CA ARG A 61 25.06 8.76 3.67
C ARG A 61 26.32 8.13 3.08
N ARG A 62 27.42 8.85 3.07
CA ARG A 62 28.74 8.29 2.72
C ARG A 62 29.12 7.23 3.75
N GLY A 63 29.45 6.01 3.29
CA GLY A 63 29.81 4.89 4.17
C GLY A 63 28.60 4.26 4.87
N LEU A 64 27.41 4.27 4.22
CA LEU A 64 26.24 3.55 4.70
C LEU A 64 26.60 2.10 5.08
N ASN A 65 26.33 1.71 6.34
CA ASN A 65 26.40 0.34 6.76
C ASN A 65 25.00 -0.30 6.62
N PRO A 66 24.81 -1.22 5.66
CA PRO A 66 23.49 -1.84 5.47
C PRO A 66 23.05 -2.75 6.61
N LYS A 67 23.96 -3.13 7.51
CA LYS A 67 23.67 -3.99 8.69
C LYS A 67 23.28 -3.19 9.93
N HIS A 68 23.49 -1.88 9.94
CA HIS A 68 23.21 -1.03 11.08
C HIS A 68 22.30 0.11 10.67
N PRO A 69 21.04 0.13 11.13
CA PRO A 69 20.14 1.26 10.91
C PRO A 69 20.68 2.54 11.60
N ASP A 70 20.28 3.69 11.04
CA ASP A 70 20.61 4.99 11.66
C ASP A 70 19.75 5.26 12.90
N LEU A 71 18.53 4.70 12.94
CA LEU A 71 17.62 4.76 14.08
C LEU A 71 16.89 3.42 14.19
N VAL A 72 16.69 2.98 15.43
CA VAL A 72 15.84 1.85 15.80
C VAL A 72 14.84 2.32 16.84
N VAL A 73 13.57 2.11 16.59
CA VAL A 73 12.48 2.41 17.54
C VAL A 73 11.81 1.11 17.94
N ASP A 74 11.79 0.83 19.23
CA ASP A 74 11.08 -0.32 19.81
C ASP A 74 9.57 -0.05 19.80
N VAL A 75 8.78 -1.01 19.33
CA VAL A 75 7.32 -0.93 19.30
C VAL A 75 6.74 -2.13 20.03
N PRO A 76 5.81 -1.92 20.99
CA PRO A 76 5.32 -3.00 21.85
C PRO A 76 4.39 -4.00 21.15
N SER A 77 3.88 -3.69 19.95
CA SER A 77 3.00 -4.53 19.14
C SER A 77 3.54 -4.61 17.72
N SER A 78 3.18 -5.67 16.98
CA SER A 78 3.58 -5.81 15.59
C SER A 78 3.07 -4.64 14.75
N VAL A 79 3.97 -3.96 14.05
CA VAL A 79 3.62 -2.90 13.12
C VAL A 79 3.22 -3.53 11.79
N MET A 80 2.03 -3.23 11.29
CA MET A 80 1.47 -3.83 10.10
C MET A 80 1.68 -2.98 8.85
N CYS A 81 1.76 -1.67 9.01
CA CYS A 81 1.94 -0.73 7.91
C CYS A 81 2.62 0.55 8.37
N LEU A 82 3.25 1.25 7.43
CA LEU A 82 3.91 2.54 7.65
C LEU A 82 3.57 3.53 6.54
N ALA A 83 3.54 4.81 6.90
CA ALA A 83 3.45 5.91 5.96
C ALA A 83 4.32 7.09 6.40
N PHE A 84 5.20 7.57 5.53
CA PHE A 84 5.91 8.82 5.75
C PHE A 84 5.00 10.02 5.54
N HIS A 85 5.20 11.05 6.36
CA HIS A 85 4.52 12.31 6.16
C HIS A 85 4.99 12.99 4.86
N PRO A 86 4.08 13.46 3.98
CA PRO A 86 4.44 13.93 2.64
C PRO A 86 5.33 15.17 2.62
N SER A 87 5.30 16.02 3.66
CA SER A 87 6.07 17.25 3.75
C SER A 87 7.08 17.29 4.91
N GLN A 88 6.96 16.41 5.90
CA GLN A 88 7.83 16.34 7.08
C GLN A 88 8.50 14.96 7.14
N PRO A 89 9.68 14.79 6.55
CA PRO A 89 10.30 13.46 6.37
C PRO A 89 10.77 12.80 7.68
N SER A 90 10.79 13.52 8.79
CA SER A 90 11.04 12.94 10.11
C SER A 90 9.83 12.23 10.71
N LEU A 91 8.61 12.53 10.22
CA LEU A 91 7.38 11.94 10.74
C LEU A 91 7.00 10.68 9.99
N ILE A 92 6.75 9.61 10.75
CA ILE A 92 6.31 8.31 10.25
C ILE A 92 5.06 7.91 11.05
N ALA A 93 3.99 7.58 10.35
CA ALA A 93 2.81 6.96 10.94
C ALA A 93 2.86 5.45 10.76
N GLY A 94 2.39 4.70 11.74
CA GLY A 94 2.25 3.25 11.67
C GLY A 94 0.93 2.77 12.22
N GLY A 95 0.43 1.70 11.62
CA GLY A 95 -0.70 0.93 12.10
C GLY A 95 -0.22 -0.36 12.74
N LEU A 96 -0.78 -0.71 13.90
CA LEU A 96 -0.37 -1.84 14.70
C LEU A 96 -1.33 -3.03 14.56
N PHE A 97 -0.84 -4.20 14.90
CA PHE A 97 -1.65 -5.42 15.01
C PHE A 97 -2.75 -5.29 16.08
N SER A 98 -2.47 -4.50 17.14
CA SER A 98 -3.43 -4.19 18.20
C SER A 98 -4.63 -3.32 17.75
N GLY A 99 -4.62 -2.78 16.53
CA GLY A 99 -5.61 -1.82 16.05
C GLY A 99 -5.27 -0.35 16.33
N GLU A 100 -4.19 -0.08 17.05
CA GLU A 100 -3.74 1.28 17.36
C GLU A 100 -2.97 1.92 16.21
N LEU A 101 -2.94 3.25 16.22
CA LEU A 101 -2.06 4.06 15.39
C LEU A 101 -1.02 4.77 16.26
N VAL A 102 0.19 4.87 15.72
CA VAL A 102 1.30 5.58 16.35
C VAL A 102 1.99 6.46 15.32
N VAL A 103 2.41 7.65 15.73
CA VAL A 103 3.26 8.54 14.93
C VAL A 103 4.57 8.76 15.66
N TRP A 104 5.66 8.53 14.95
CA TRP A 104 7.02 8.74 15.43
C TRP A 104 7.65 9.95 14.75
N ASP A 105 8.43 10.72 15.52
CA ASP A 105 9.35 11.74 14.99
C ASP A 105 10.79 11.20 15.09
N THR A 106 11.34 10.81 13.96
CA THR A 106 12.70 10.24 13.85
C THR A 106 13.82 11.26 14.07
N SER A 107 13.50 12.54 14.26
CA SER A 107 14.47 13.56 14.69
C SER A 107 14.75 13.51 16.19
N ARG A 108 13.88 12.86 16.98
CA ARG A 108 14.03 12.68 18.42
C ARG A 108 14.75 11.38 18.71
N THR A 109 15.82 11.45 19.46
CA THR A 109 16.59 10.27 19.90
C THR A 109 16.00 9.63 21.16
N GLU A 110 15.42 10.46 22.03
CA GLU A 110 14.71 10.02 23.23
C GLU A 110 13.22 10.24 23.02
N ASP A 111 12.40 9.22 23.31
CA ASP A 111 10.95 9.21 23.15
C ASP A 111 10.46 9.72 21.76
N PRO A 112 10.67 8.92 20.72
CA PRO A 112 10.26 9.30 19.34
C PRO A 112 8.76 9.30 19.14
N VAL A 113 7.95 8.71 20.03
CA VAL A 113 6.49 8.68 19.92
C VAL A 113 5.92 10.06 20.20
N ILE A 114 5.25 10.66 19.20
CA ILE A 114 4.64 11.99 19.35
C ILE A 114 3.12 11.96 19.42
N LEU A 115 2.48 10.99 18.72
CA LEU A 115 1.02 10.83 18.68
C LEU A 115 0.64 9.35 18.75
N ARG A 116 -0.46 9.04 19.39
CA ARG A 116 -1.09 7.71 19.40
C ARG A 116 -2.59 7.79 19.61
N THR A 117 -3.32 6.76 19.19
CA THR A 117 -4.77 6.64 19.44
C THR A 117 -5.03 6.11 20.86
N GLY A 118 -4.14 5.25 21.36
CA GLY A 118 -4.48 4.37 22.49
C GLY A 118 -5.55 3.33 22.09
N MET A 119 -5.93 2.50 23.05
CA MET A 119 -7.01 1.50 22.90
C MET A 119 -8.31 2.12 23.43
N THR A 120 -9.25 2.42 22.54
CA THR A 120 -10.56 3.02 22.85
C THR A 120 -11.66 2.37 22.00
N ASP A 121 -12.92 2.64 22.27
CA ASP A 121 -14.04 2.16 21.45
C ASP A 121 -14.05 2.73 20.03
N ASP A 122 -13.31 3.81 19.80
CA ASP A 122 -13.12 4.43 18.47
C ASP A 122 -12.04 3.73 17.64
N THR A 123 -11.13 2.97 18.26
CA THR A 123 -10.02 2.32 17.56
C THR A 123 -10.47 1.10 16.77
N HIS A 124 -9.59 0.62 15.88
CA HIS A 124 -9.82 -0.64 15.20
C HIS A 124 -9.78 -1.81 16.19
N THR A 125 -10.61 -2.81 15.95
CA THR A 125 -10.63 -4.06 16.72
C THR A 125 -9.70 -5.13 16.15
N ASP A 126 -9.31 -4.95 14.89
CA ASP A 126 -8.47 -5.85 14.12
C ASP A 126 -7.19 -5.14 13.65
N PRO A 127 -6.20 -5.85 13.12
CA PRO A 127 -4.96 -5.27 12.64
C PRO A 127 -5.16 -4.16 11.60
N VAL A 128 -4.38 -3.10 11.70
CA VAL A 128 -4.40 -1.97 10.76
C VAL A 128 -3.53 -2.30 9.55
N TYR A 129 -4.15 -2.58 8.42
CA TYR A 129 -3.44 -3.00 7.22
C TYR A 129 -2.81 -1.86 6.42
N GLN A 130 -3.35 -0.66 6.52
CA GLN A 130 -2.78 0.50 5.83
C GLN A 130 -3.09 1.80 6.57
N VAL A 131 -2.12 2.73 6.53
CA VAL A 131 -2.25 4.11 6.98
C VAL A 131 -1.86 5.07 5.86
N ASN A 132 -2.56 6.19 5.76
CA ASN A 132 -2.29 7.24 4.78
C ASN A 132 -2.39 8.62 5.42
N TRP A 133 -1.49 9.52 5.03
CA TRP A 133 -1.60 10.92 5.37
C TRP A 133 -2.56 11.64 4.43
N LEU A 134 -3.51 12.37 5.00
CA LEU A 134 -4.45 13.20 4.26
C LEU A 134 -4.19 14.68 4.54
N PRO A 135 -4.24 15.56 3.52
CA PRO A 135 -4.22 17.00 3.77
C PRO A 135 -5.48 17.40 4.55
N ASP A 136 -5.34 18.30 5.52
CA ASP A 136 -6.50 18.90 6.15
C ASP A 136 -7.06 20.02 5.25
N ALA A 137 -8.30 19.86 4.81
CA ALA A 137 -8.96 20.83 3.94
C ALA A 137 -9.21 22.20 4.65
N LYS A 138 -9.29 22.19 5.99
CA LYS A 138 -9.57 23.40 6.80
C LYS A 138 -8.30 24.10 7.27
N HIS A 139 -7.23 23.36 7.52
CA HIS A 139 -6.00 23.85 8.08
C HIS A 139 -4.81 23.41 7.20
N ARG A 140 -4.33 24.29 6.33
CA ARG A 140 -3.29 23.97 5.34
C ARG A 140 -1.98 23.41 5.90
N ASN A 141 -1.71 23.60 7.19
CA ASN A 141 -0.49 23.12 7.87
C ASN A 141 -0.72 21.90 8.76
N GLN A 142 -1.94 21.35 8.80
CA GLN A 142 -2.25 20.14 9.56
C GLN A 142 -2.51 18.99 8.61
N SER A 143 -2.07 17.82 9.01
CA SER A 143 -2.34 16.57 8.31
C SER A 143 -3.23 15.70 9.16
N ARG A 144 -4.14 14.97 8.52
CA ARG A 144 -4.96 13.94 9.15
C ARG A 144 -4.41 12.59 8.78
N LEU A 145 -4.66 11.59 9.57
CA LEU A 145 -4.35 10.20 9.25
C LEU A 145 -5.62 9.46 8.86
N LEU A 146 -5.52 8.60 7.86
CA LEU A 146 -6.54 7.62 7.54
C LEU A 146 -5.96 6.22 7.80
N SER A 147 -6.78 5.36 8.40
CA SER A 147 -6.44 3.95 8.63
C SER A 147 -7.53 3.02 8.13
N VAL A 148 -7.14 1.82 7.71
CA VAL A 148 -8.05 0.74 7.29
C VAL A 148 -7.70 -0.57 7.96
N SER A 149 -8.73 -1.37 8.26
CA SER A 149 -8.58 -2.65 8.94
C SER A 149 -9.57 -3.69 8.45
N THR A 150 -9.31 -4.93 8.78
CA THR A 150 -10.20 -6.07 8.50
C THR A 150 -11.48 -6.06 9.35
N ASP A 151 -11.57 -5.20 10.35
CA ASP A 151 -12.83 -4.91 11.03
C ASP A 151 -13.87 -4.18 10.15
N GLY A 152 -13.51 -3.88 8.90
CA GLY A 152 -14.36 -3.21 7.92
C GLY A 152 -14.45 -1.70 8.09
N LYS A 153 -13.71 -1.11 9.04
CA LYS A 153 -13.69 0.33 9.25
C LYS A 153 -12.60 1.03 8.46
N ILE A 154 -12.91 2.25 8.05
CA ILE A 154 -11.99 3.21 7.43
C ILE A 154 -12.11 4.48 8.27
N LEU A 155 -11.10 4.79 9.06
CA LEU A 155 -11.15 5.80 10.09
C LEU A 155 -10.22 6.97 9.78
N VAL A 156 -10.68 8.21 10.01
CA VAL A 156 -9.91 9.43 9.81
C VAL A 156 -9.67 10.11 11.14
N TRP A 157 -8.40 10.30 11.44
CA TRP A 157 -7.91 10.80 12.71
C TRP A 157 -7.34 12.21 12.56
N ARG A 158 -7.53 13.01 13.60
CA ARG A 158 -6.90 14.32 13.75
C ARG A 158 -6.06 14.36 15.02
N GLU A 159 -5.02 15.17 14.98
CA GLU A 159 -4.19 15.47 16.15
C GLU A 159 -4.95 16.36 17.14
N GLU A 160 -4.82 16.05 18.43
CA GLU A 160 -5.18 16.93 19.54
C GLU A 160 -3.93 17.47 20.26
N ARG A 161 -4.12 18.58 21.00
CA ARG A 161 -3.01 19.31 21.65
C ARG A 161 -2.27 18.50 22.71
N ASP A 162 -2.86 17.44 23.22
CA ASP A 162 -2.30 16.56 24.25
C ASP A 162 -1.47 15.39 23.69
N GLY A 163 -1.17 15.39 22.39
CA GLY A 163 -0.41 14.32 21.73
C GLY A 163 -1.25 13.07 21.44
N ARG A 164 -2.57 13.18 21.46
CA ARG A 164 -3.48 12.08 21.07
C ARG A 164 -4.00 12.25 19.65
N LEU A 165 -4.26 11.12 19.01
CA LEU A 165 -5.06 11.02 17.80
C LEU A 165 -6.51 10.70 18.21
N VAL A 166 -7.43 11.54 17.77
CA VAL A 166 -8.87 11.35 18.03
C VAL A 166 -9.61 11.16 16.70
N LEU A 167 -10.67 10.36 16.76
CA LEU A 167 -11.51 10.08 15.60
C LEU A 167 -12.24 11.36 15.17
N ALA A 168 -12.03 11.76 13.91
CA ALA A 168 -12.68 12.94 13.33
C ALA A 168 -13.88 12.56 12.45
N GLU A 169 -13.75 11.51 11.67
CA GLU A 169 -14.78 10.95 10.79
C GLU A 169 -14.46 9.50 10.48
N GLY A 170 -15.44 8.73 10.03
CA GLY A 170 -15.20 7.33 9.69
C GLY A 170 -16.24 6.77 8.75
N PHE A 171 -15.84 5.66 8.14
CA PHE A 171 -16.66 4.88 7.22
C PHE A 171 -16.60 3.41 7.63
N ALA A 172 -17.64 2.65 7.25
CA ALA A 172 -17.63 1.20 7.40
C ALA A 172 -18.20 0.52 6.15
N LEU A 173 -17.60 -0.58 5.80
CA LEU A 173 -18.07 -1.48 4.75
C LEU A 173 -18.89 -2.60 5.39
N VAL A 174 -20.16 -2.65 5.03
CA VAL A 174 -21.11 -3.69 5.48
C VAL A 174 -21.63 -4.42 4.25
N ALA A 175 -21.62 -5.74 4.26
CA ALA A 175 -21.96 -6.57 3.09
C ALA A 175 -23.30 -6.19 2.45
N GLN A 176 -24.30 -5.88 3.26
CA GLN A 176 -25.62 -5.45 2.81
C GLN A 176 -25.63 -4.11 2.06
N GLN A 177 -24.66 -3.23 2.31
CA GLN A 177 -24.57 -1.88 1.75
C GLN A 177 -23.62 -1.78 0.56
N ILE A 178 -22.92 -2.87 0.20
CA ILE A 178 -22.08 -2.89 -0.98
C ILE A 178 -23.00 -2.90 -2.22
N PRO A 179 -22.76 -2.02 -3.21
CA PRO A 179 -23.53 -1.99 -4.45
C PRO A 179 -23.53 -3.37 -5.13
N ARG A 180 -24.72 -3.84 -5.51
CA ARG A 180 -24.88 -5.15 -6.14
C ARG A 180 -24.40 -5.09 -7.60
N SER A 181 -23.32 -5.78 -7.88
CA SER A 181 -23.01 -6.22 -9.26
C SER A 181 -23.62 -7.61 -9.48
N SER A 182 -23.78 -8.02 -10.75
CA SER A 182 -24.33 -9.33 -11.11
C SER A 182 -23.59 -10.52 -10.47
N TRP A 183 -22.38 -10.31 -9.99
CA TRP A 183 -21.49 -11.30 -9.38
C TRP A 183 -21.67 -11.46 -7.86
N LEU A 184 -22.18 -10.46 -7.18
CA LEU A 184 -22.40 -10.45 -5.71
C LEU A 184 -23.58 -11.32 -5.26
N LYS A 185 -24.23 -12.06 -6.14
CA LYS A 185 -25.43 -12.88 -5.81
C LYS A 185 -25.21 -13.96 -4.76
N LYS A 186 -23.97 -14.27 -4.37
CA LYS A 186 -23.62 -15.34 -3.43
C LYS A 186 -22.89 -14.89 -2.16
N VAL A 187 -22.53 -13.64 -2.02
CA VAL A 187 -21.85 -13.14 -0.82
C VAL A 187 -22.89 -12.83 0.26
N ALA A 188 -22.58 -13.21 1.48
CA ALA A 188 -23.44 -13.18 2.64
C ALA A 188 -24.37 -11.95 2.69
N CYS A 189 -25.67 -12.19 2.60
CA CYS A 189 -26.68 -11.21 2.95
C CYS A 189 -26.62 -11.01 4.45
N GLY A 190 -26.20 -9.83 4.95
CA GLY A 190 -26.20 -9.56 6.38
C GLY A 190 -25.44 -8.29 6.76
N GLU A 191 -25.51 -7.97 8.04
CA GLU A 191 -24.82 -6.86 8.67
C GLU A 191 -23.32 -7.15 8.93
N ALA A 192 -22.74 -8.18 8.29
CA ALA A 192 -21.34 -8.53 8.46
C ALA A 192 -20.43 -7.43 7.90
N ALA A 193 -19.40 -7.09 8.66
CA ALA A 193 -18.33 -6.20 8.22
C ALA A 193 -17.55 -6.84 7.08
N VAL A 194 -17.07 -6.01 6.14
CA VAL A 194 -16.24 -6.44 5.02
C VAL A 194 -14.83 -5.92 5.24
N GLY A 195 -13.90 -6.81 5.54
CA GLY A 195 -12.53 -6.48 5.89
C GLY A 195 -11.78 -5.78 4.76
N VAL A 196 -11.14 -4.65 5.09
CA VAL A 196 -10.36 -3.83 4.15
C VAL A 196 -8.88 -4.18 4.30
N THR A 197 -8.25 -4.55 3.19
CA THR A 197 -6.85 -5.00 3.14
C THR A 197 -5.93 -4.02 2.44
N ALA A 198 -6.47 -3.16 1.57
CA ALA A 198 -5.70 -2.18 0.81
C ALA A 198 -6.54 -0.95 0.48
N LEU A 199 -5.87 0.19 0.26
CA LEU A 199 -6.52 1.43 -0.13
C LEU A 199 -5.60 2.27 -1.02
N SER A 200 -6.19 2.95 -2.02
CA SER A 200 -5.49 3.95 -2.82
C SER A 200 -6.43 5.10 -3.17
N PHE A 201 -6.00 6.34 -2.92
CA PHE A 201 -6.73 7.53 -3.33
C PHE A 201 -6.52 7.83 -4.80
N SER A 202 -7.55 8.39 -5.45
CA SER A 202 -7.40 9.01 -6.75
C SER A 202 -6.45 10.21 -6.66
N HIS A 203 -5.53 10.31 -7.62
CA HIS A 203 -4.65 11.48 -7.72
C HIS A 203 -5.34 12.73 -8.29
N PHE A 204 -6.57 12.59 -8.81
CA PHE A 204 -7.33 13.65 -9.49
C PHE A 204 -8.52 14.17 -8.68
N ASP A 205 -9.13 13.33 -7.86
CA ASP A 205 -10.21 13.72 -6.95
C ASP A 205 -9.95 13.15 -5.54
N PRO A 206 -9.62 14.00 -4.56
CA PRO A 206 -9.29 13.55 -3.20
C PRO A 206 -10.48 12.94 -2.45
N ARG A 207 -11.69 13.03 -3.01
CA ARG A 207 -12.88 12.38 -2.44
C ARG A 207 -13.04 10.93 -2.87
N VAL A 208 -12.42 10.55 -4.00
CA VAL A 208 -12.53 9.20 -4.57
C VAL A 208 -11.35 8.36 -4.14
N PHE A 209 -11.63 7.16 -3.66
CA PHE A 209 -10.62 6.18 -3.33
C PHE A 209 -11.11 4.77 -3.69
N VAL A 210 -10.16 3.87 -3.89
CA VAL A 210 -10.42 2.45 -4.15
C VAL A 210 -9.91 1.64 -2.97
N VAL A 211 -10.69 0.66 -2.53
CA VAL A 211 -10.26 -0.30 -1.52
C VAL A 211 -10.26 -1.72 -2.08
N GLY A 212 -9.30 -2.52 -1.61
CA GLY A 212 -9.29 -3.96 -1.76
C GLY A 212 -9.83 -4.61 -0.49
N VAL A 213 -10.58 -5.70 -0.63
CA VAL A 213 -11.21 -6.39 0.50
C VAL A 213 -10.89 -7.89 0.52
N GLU A 214 -11.07 -8.51 1.69
CA GLU A 214 -10.84 -9.94 1.91
C GLU A 214 -11.70 -10.84 1.01
N GLY A 215 -12.88 -10.37 0.64
CA GLY A 215 -13.78 -11.09 -0.27
C GLY A 215 -13.36 -11.11 -1.75
N GLY A 216 -12.18 -10.56 -2.09
CA GLY A 216 -11.65 -10.51 -3.46
C GLY A 216 -12.12 -9.32 -4.28
N TYR A 217 -13.05 -8.53 -3.79
CA TYR A 217 -13.55 -7.36 -4.51
C TYR A 217 -12.62 -6.16 -4.36
N SER A 218 -12.55 -5.34 -5.40
CA SER A 218 -12.15 -3.94 -5.30
C SER A 218 -13.42 -3.10 -5.31
N LEU A 219 -13.47 -2.04 -4.48
CA LEU A 219 -14.63 -1.16 -4.36
C LEU A 219 -14.19 0.29 -4.58
N GLN A 220 -14.93 1.00 -5.44
CA GLN A 220 -14.82 2.46 -5.50
C GLN A 220 -15.64 3.06 -4.37
N CYS A 221 -15.03 3.98 -3.64
CA CYS A 221 -15.60 4.62 -2.47
C CYS A 221 -15.46 6.15 -2.56
N CYS A 222 -16.35 6.86 -1.84
CA CYS A 222 -16.35 8.31 -1.79
C CYS A 222 -16.36 8.82 -0.34
N THR A 223 -15.46 9.77 -0.01
CA THR A 223 -15.45 10.43 1.31
C THR A 223 -16.64 11.36 1.55
N ALA A 224 -17.33 11.79 0.47
CA ALA A 224 -18.53 12.61 0.54
C ALA A 224 -19.82 11.81 0.79
N ALA A 225 -19.73 10.48 0.96
CA ALA A 225 -20.86 9.63 1.29
C ALA A 225 -21.62 10.15 2.51
N VAL A 226 -22.95 10.17 2.44
CA VAL A 226 -23.84 10.67 3.52
C VAL A 226 -24.66 9.56 4.16
N ALA A 227 -24.80 8.42 3.48
CA ALA A 227 -25.59 7.30 3.99
C ALA A 227 -24.94 6.73 5.26
N PRO A 228 -25.71 6.52 6.36
CA PRO A 228 -25.18 5.91 7.56
C PRO A 228 -24.80 4.46 7.30
N ALA A 229 -23.67 4.01 7.86
CA ALA A 229 -23.31 2.62 7.87
C ALA A 229 -24.18 1.83 8.84
N LEU A 230 -24.57 0.63 8.46
CA LEU A 230 -25.33 -0.29 9.34
C LEU A 230 -24.44 -0.95 10.39
N HIS A 231 -23.16 -0.60 10.41
CA HIS A 231 -22.22 -1.09 11.40
C HIS A 231 -22.49 -0.49 12.77
N ARG A 232 -22.85 -1.33 13.74
CA ARG A 232 -23.08 -0.91 15.12
C ARG A 232 -21.75 -0.80 15.85
N THR A 233 -21.30 0.42 16.11
CA THR A 233 -20.13 0.69 16.95
C THR A 233 -20.56 1.46 18.19
N GLY A 234 -19.90 1.17 19.33
CA GLY A 234 -19.98 2.01 20.51
C GLY A 234 -19.18 3.33 20.39
N GLY A 235 -18.63 3.61 19.21
CA GLY A 235 -17.72 4.73 18.97
C GLY A 235 -18.37 6.10 19.05
N SER A 236 -17.54 7.13 19.24
CA SER A 236 -17.94 8.52 19.44
C SER A 236 -18.48 9.21 18.18
N VAL A 237 -18.17 8.67 16.99
CA VAL A 237 -18.51 9.25 15.69
C VAL A 237 -19.34 8.26 14.87
N PRO A 238 -20.49 8.69 14.30
CA PRO A 238 -21.29 7.83 13.43
C PRO A 238 -20.53 7.53 12.12
N LEU A 239 -20.49 6.24 11.74
CA LEU A 239 -19.84 5.81 10.52
C LEU A 239 -20.78 5.93 9.31
N ARG A 240 -20.21 6.18 8.13
CA ARG A 240 -20.92 6.32 6.85
C ARG A 240 -20.57 5.16 5.92
N ALA A 241 -21.48 4.79 5.01
CA ALA A 241 -21.27 3.78 3.99
C ALA A 241 -20.64 4.42 2.73
N PRO A 242 -19.35 4.16 2.40
CA PRO A 242 -18.65 4.90 1.36
C PRO A 242 -18.73 4.26 -0.03
N ALA A 243 -19.14 2.99 -0.14
CA ALA A 243 -19.04 2.21 -1.37
C ALA A 243 -20.05 2.65 -2.44
N GLU A 244 -19.57 2.99 -3.64
CA GLU A 244 -20.37 3.43 -4.78
C GLU A 244 -20.42 2.39 -5.90
N LEU A 245 -19.33 1.64 -6.13
CA LEU A 245 -19.23 0.64 -7.19
C LEU A 245 -18.37 -0.54 -6.72
N ALA A 246 -18.79 -1.75 -7.09
CA ALA A 246 -18.03 -2.98 -6.90
C ALA A 246 -17.53 -3.52 -8.24
N PHE A 247 -16.23 -3.81 -8.33
CA PHE A 247 -15.59 -4.39 -9.49
C PHE A 247 -15.60 -5.92 -9.44
N SER A 248 -15.41 -6.56 -10.59
CA SER A 248 -15.31 -8.01 -10.69
C SER A 248 -14.18 -8.53 -9.79
N PRO A 249 -14.45 -9.59 -9.00
CA PRO A 249 -13.53 -10.03 -7.97
C PRO A 249 -12.33 -10.79 -8.52
N HIS A 250 -11.23 -10.73 -7.75
CA HIS A 250 -10.16 -11.72 -7.77
C HIS A 250 -10.62 -13.07 -7.24
N GLY A 251 -9.85 -14.13 -7.45
CA GLY A 251 -10.10 -15.47 -6.93
C GLY A 251 -9.96 -15.62 -5.39
N GLY A 252 -9.62 -14.54 -4.69
CA GLY A 252 -9.48 -14.46 -3.23
C GLY A 252 -9.03 -13.07 -2.81
N PRO A 253 -8.62 -12.85 -1.54
CA PRO A 253 -8.28 -11.55 -0.98
C PRO A 253 -7.43 -10.66 -1.88
N VAL A 254 -7.79 -9.37 -1.97
CA VAL A 254 -7.02 -8.34 -2.65
C VAL A 254 -5.97 -7.80 -1.67
N TYR A 255 -4.69 -7.89 -2.01
CA TYR A 255 -3.63 -7.42 -1.12
C TYR A 255 -3.14 -6.01 -1.43
N SER A 256 -3.32 -5.54 -2.66
CA SER A 256 -2.87 -4.21 -3.03
C SER A 256 -3.73 -3.60 -4.13
N VAL A 257 -3.96 -2.31 -4.02
CA VAL A 257 -4.56 -1.47 -5.06
C VAL A 257 -3.69 -0.24 -5.29
N SER A 258 -3.63 0.26 -6.54
CA SER A 258 -2.82 1.43 -6.91
C SER A 258 -3.53 2.23 -7.99
N CYS A 259 -4.05 3.41 -7.63
CA CYS A 259 -4.64 4.34 -8.60
C CYS A 259 -3.56 4.93 -9.49
N SER A 260 -3.89 5.15 -10.77
CA SER A 260 -2.97 5.74 -11.73
C SER A 260 -2.70 7.21 -11.39
N PRO A 261 -1.42 7.65 -11.35
CA PRO A 261 -1.11 9.07 -11.26
C PRO A 261 -1.25 9.82 -12.58
N PHE A 262 -1.55 9.13 -13.69
CA PHE A 262 -1.61 9.69 -15.03
C PHE A 262 -3.01 9.69 -15.65
N HIS A 263 -3.92 8.84 -15.14
CA HIS A 263 -5.28 8.74 -15.67
C HIS A 263 -6.30 8.60 -14.53
N ARG A 264 -7.31 9.49 -14.52
CA ARG A 264 -8.26 9.64 -13.40
C ARG A 264 -9.11 8.40 -13.08
N ASN A 265 -9.36 7.56 -14.07
CA ASN A 265 -10.29 6.42 -13.95
C ASN A 265 -9.57 5.08 -13.88
N LEU A 266 -8.24 5.02 -13.96
CA LEU A 266 -7.53 3.75 -13.99
C LEU A 266 -6.93 3.41 -12.61
N PHE A 267 -6.98 2.13 -12.27
CA PHE A 267 -6.27 1.57 -11.13
C PHE A 267 -5.87 0.12 -11.37
N LEU A 268 -4.86 -0.31 -10.65
CA LEU A 268 -4.39 -1.69 -10.60
C LEU A 268 -4.83 -2.34 -9.30
N SER A 269 -5.12 -3.64 -9.34
CA SER A 269 -5.30 -4.47 -8.16
C SER A 269 -4.55 -5.79 -8.30
N CYS A 270 -4.16 -6.41 -7.19
CA CYS A 270 -3.59 -7.75 -7.18
C CYS A 270 -3.99 -8.51 -5.91
N GLY A 271 -3.91 -9.84 -5.96
CA GLY A 271 -4.34 -10.66 -4.84
C GLY A 271 -3.79 -12.09 -4.86
N THR A 272 -4.48 -12.96 -4.15
CA THR A 272 -4.09 -14.35 -3.90
C THR A 272 -4.13 -15.25 -5.13
N ASP A 273 -4.81 -14.83 -6.19
CA ASP A 273 -4.91 -15.57 -7.46
C ASP A 273 -3.66 -15.41 -8.35
N GLY A 274 -2.70 -14.59 -7.93
CA GLY A 274 -1.48 -14.32 -8.70
C GLY A 274 -1.73 -13.45 -9.94
N GLN A 275 -2.87 -12.79 -10.01
CA GLN A 275 -3.25 -11.90 -11.11
C GLN A 275 -3.06 -10.43 -10.73
N VAL A 276 -2.75 -9.62 -11.74
CA VAL A 276 -2.93 -8.17 -11.71
C VAL A 276 -4.07 -7.83 -12.65
N HIS A 277 -5.03 -7.08 -12.15
CA HIS A 277 -6.09 -6.51 -12.95
C HIS A 277 -5.85 -5.01 -13.19
N LEU A 278 -5.95 -4.57 -14.42
CA LEU A 278 -6.12 -3.16 -14.78
C LEU A 278 -7.62 -2.88 -14.88
N HIS A 279 -8.11 -1.96 -14.06
CA HIS A 279 -9.52 -1.58 -14.05
C HIS A 279 -9.73 -0.17 -14.53
N SER A 280 -10.92 0.07 -15.09
CA SER A 280 -11.50 1.41 -15.26
C SER A 280 -12.60 1.63 -14.24
N MET A 281 -12.64 2.80 -13.59
CA MET A 281 -13.72 3.20 -12.67
C MET A 281 -15.08 3.41 -13.40
N LEU A 282 -15.09 3.28 -14.73
CA LEU A 282 -16.29 3.44 -15.55
C LEU A 282 -17.01 2.12 -15.86
N GLN A 283 -16.38 0.98 -15.55
CA GLN A 283 -16.96 -0.35 -15.79
C GLN A 283 -16.56 -1.36 -14.70
N THR A 284 -17.39 -2.37 -14.49
CA THR A 284 -17.17 -3.37 -13.43
C THR A 284 -16.14 -4.44 -13.80
N GLN A 285 -15.99 -4.74 -15.09
CA GLN A 285 -15.02 -5.73 -15.57
C GLN A 285 -13.63 -5.12 -15.69
N PRO A 286 -12.56 -5.86 -15.43
CA PRO A 286 -11.22 -5.39 -15.68
C PRO A 286 -10.99 -5.19 -17.19
N LEU A 287 -10.21 -4.17 -17.55
CA LEU A 287 -9.75 -3.94 -18.91
C LEU A 287 -8.77 -5.03 -19.36
N ILE A 288 -7.84 -5.36 -18.45
CA ILE A 288 -6.79 -6.35 -18.68
C ILE A 288 -6.63 -7.18 -17.42
N SER A 289 -6.46 -8.50 -17.58
CA SER A 289 -6.11 -9.43 -16.52
C SER A 289 -4.81 -10.14 -16.88
N LEU A 290 -3.82 -10.04 -16.00
CA LEU A 290 -2.46 -10.55 -16.21
C LEU A 290 -2.13 -11.60 -15.17
N GLN A 291 -1.86 -12.84 -15.58
CA GLN A 291 -1.33 -13.87 -14.71
C GLN A 291 0.19 -13.70 -14.59
N LEU A 292 0.67 -13.10 -13.51
CA LEU A 292 2.10 -12.83 -13.31
C LEU A 292 2.79 -13.84 -12.42
N SER A 293 2.06 -14.51 -11.51
CA SER A 293 2.61 -15.50 -10.59
C SER A 293 1.67 -16.69 -10.47
N LYS A 294 2.23 -17.88 -10.18
CA LYS A 294 1.47 -19.06 -9.77
C LYS A 294 1.14 -19.04 -8.28
N LYS A 295 1.80 -18.17 -7.53
CA LYS A 295 1.57 -17.89 -6.11
C LYS A 295 0.89 -16.52 -5.97
N TYR A 296 0.68 -16.07 -4.74
CA TYR A 296 0.07 -14.77 -4.43
C TYR A 296 0.90 -13.60 -4.99
N LEU A 297 0.22 -12.52 -5.31
CA LEU A 297 0.81 -11.21 -5.50
C LEU A 297 0.45 -10.35 -4.29
N PHE A 298 1.47 -9.84 -3.61
CA PHE A 298 1.29 -9.11 -2.34
C PHE A 298 1.24 -7.61 -2.52
N CYS A 299 1.88 -7.08 -3.54
CA CYS A 299 1.95 -5.64 -3.77
C CYS A 299 1.98 -5.32 -5.25
N VAL A 300 1.24 -4.29 -5.65
CA VAL A 300 1.31 -3.65 -6.96
C VAL A 300 1.43 -2.14 -6.79
N ARG A 301 2.33 -1.51 -7.54
CA ARG A 301 2.54 -0.06 -7.52
C ARG A 301 2.71 0.47 -8.94
N TRP A 302 1.97 1.52 -9.25
CA TRP A 302 2.17 2.26 -10.48
C TRP A 302 3.48 3.04 -10.44
N SER A 303 4.21 3.12 -11.56
CA SER A 303 5.39 4.00 -11.65
C SER A 303 4.98 5.46 -11.43
N PRO A 304 5.75 6.23 -10.64
CA PRO A 304 5.46 7.66 -10.45
C PRO A 304 5.78 8.54 -11.66
N VAL A 305 6.48 8.01 -12.67
CA VAL A 305 6.98 8.78 -13.82
C VAL A 305 6.63 8.20 -15.19
N ARG A 306 6.37 6.89 -15.28
CA ARG A 306 6.04 6.21 -16.54
C ARG A 306 4.58 5.79 -16.56
N PRO A 307 3.74 6.38 -17.43
CA PRO A 307 2.30 6.08 -17.54
C PRO A 307 1.96 4.61 -17.77
N LEU A 308 2.79 3.90 -18.54
CA LEU A 308 2.55 2.51 -18.93
C LEU A 308 3.31 1.49 -18.11
N VAL A 309 4.00 1.91 -17.03
CA VAL A 309 4.85 1.04 -16.21
C VAL A 309 4.29 0.86 -14.81
N PHE A 310 4.32 -0.38 -14.33
CA PHE A 310 4.05 -0.72 -12.94
C PHE A 310 5.01 -1.82 -12.44
N ALA A 311 5.06 -2.00 -11.14
CA ALA A 311 5.80 -3.07 -10.49
C ALA A 311 4.86 -3.97 -9.66
N ALA A 312 5.16 -5.27 -9.60
CA ALA A 312 4.43 -6.23 -8.78
C ALA A 312 5.38 -7.12 -7.98
N ALA A 313 5.02 -7.44 -6.74
CA ALA A 313 5.77 -8.30 -5.83
C ALA A 313 5.09 -9.66 -5.70
N SER A 314 5.83 -10.74 -5.94
CA SER A 314 5.29 -12.09 -6.01
C SER A 314 5.69 -13.00 -4.84
N GLY A 315 4.84 -14.00 -4.56
CA GLY A 315 5.12 -15.08 -3.63
C GLY A 315 6.19 -16.06 -4.10
N GLU A 316 6.66 -15.93 -5.34
CA GLU A 316 7.78 -16.71 -5.90
C GLU A 316 9.15 -16.06 -5.63
N GLY A 317 9.16 -14.93 -4.92
CA GLY A 317 10.39 -14.22 -4.58
C GLY A 317 10.90 -13.28 -5.68
N GLU A 318 10.02 -12.86 -6.58
CA GLU A 318 10.35 -12.00 -7.70
C GLU A 318 9.64 -10.66 -7.63
N VAL A 319 10.28 -9.63 -8.12
CA VAL A 319 9.71 -8.33 -8.45
C VAL A 319 9.62 -8.23 -9.97
N HIS A 320 8.40 -8.05 -10.47
CA HIS A 320 8.10 -7.92 -11.89
C HIS A 320 7.92 -6.45 -12.25
N LEU A 321 8.68 -5.95 -13.22
CA LEU A 321 8.44 -4.66 -13.86
C LEU A 321 7.68 -4.92 -15.17
N PHE A 322 6.53 -4.30 -15.30
CA PHE A 322 5.66 -4.42 -16.45
C PHE A 322 5.63 -3.10 -17.23
N ASP A 323 5.63 -3.18 -18.56
CA ASP A 323 5.53 -2.06 -19.47
C ASP A 323 4.52 -2.40 -20.57
N PHE A 324 3.34 -1.80 -20.52
CA PHE A 324 2.25 -2.04 -21.47
C PHE A 324 2.63 -1.67 -22.92
N GLU A 325 3.62 -0.80 -23.12
CA GLU A 325 4.12 -0.49 -24.47
C GLU A 325 4.88 -1.68 -25.09
N ARG A 326 5.57 -2.47 -24.24
CA ARG A 326 6.39 -3.59 -24.71
C ARG A 326 5.61 -4.89 -24.85
N SER A 327 4.70 -5.13 -23.95
CA SER A 327 3.90 -6.36 -23.92
C SER A 327 2.63 -6.17 -23.10
N SER A 328 1.52 -6.73 -23.59
CA SER A 328 0.26 -6.84 -22.85
C SER A 328 0.14 -8.15 -22.07
N GLN A 329 1.16 -9.03 -22.03
CA GLN A 329 1.03 -10.36 -21.42
C GLN A 329 2.19 -10.77 -20.51
N LYS A 330 3.38 -10.20 -20.72
CA LYS A 330 4.60 -10.62 -20.01
C LYS A 330 5.29 -9.42 -19.37
N PRO A 331 5.90 -9.58 -18.17
CA PRO A 331 6.71 -8.54 -17.58
C PRO A 331 7.91 -8.21 -18.48
N ALA A 332 8.26 -6.93 -18.54
CA ALA A 332 9.44 -6.46 -19.25
C ALA A 332 10.72 -6.96 -18.58
N VAL A 333 10.70 -7.06 -17.24
CA VAL A 333 11.81 -7.56 -16.43
C VAL A 333 11.25 -8.26 -15.19
N SER A 334 11.87 -9.40 -14.82
CA SER A 334 11.66 -10.07 -13.55
C SER A 334 12.96 -10.10 -12.76
N MET A 335 12.95 -9.61 -11.54
CA MET A 335 14.13 -9.49 -10.68
C MET A 335 13.97 -10.42 -9.47
N LYS A 336 14.92 -11.35 -9.27
CA LYS A 336 14.93 -12.17 -8.06
C LYS A 336 15.37 -11.37 -6.84
N GLN A 337 14.52 -11.36 -5.82
CA GLN A 337 14.80 -10.65 -4.57
C GLN A 337 15.85 -11.38 -3.74
N ALA A 338 15.76 -12.72 -3.61
CA ALA A 338 16.71 -13.53 -2.87
C ALA A 338 17.06 -14.82 -3.63
N ALA A 339 18.08 -15.54 -3.15
CA ALA A 339 18.30 -16.92 -3.55
C ALA A 339 17.25 -17.79 -2.86
N GLY A 340 16.37 -18.41 -3.62
CA GLY A 340 15.23 -19.18 -3.13
C GLY A 340 13.88 -18.48 -3.40
N GLU A 341 12.80 -19.23 -3.19
CA GLU A 341 11.43 -18.77 -3.44
C GLU A 341 10.83 -18.15 -2.15
N HIS A 342 11.48 -17.12 -1.60
CA HIS A 342 10.96 -16.40 -0.46
C HIS A 342 10.03 -15.28 -0.92
N PRO A 343 8.77 -15.24 -0.47
CA PRO A 343 7.80 -14.22 -0.89
C PRO A 343 8.32 -12.80 -0.73
N VAL A 344 8.03 -11.94 -1.71
CA VAL A 344 8.23 -10.49 -1.61
C VAL A 344 6.89 -9.88 -1.21
N TYR A 345 6.84 -9.29 -0.01
CA TYR A 345 5.58 -8.79 0.55
C TYR A 345 5.27 -7.35 0.18
N CYS A 346 6.29 -6.55 -0.03
CA CYS A 346 6.11 -5.13 -0.29
C CYS A 346 7.10 -4.61 -1.30
N LEU A 347 6.69 -3.59 -2.02
CA LEU A 347 7.54 -2.81 -2.90
C LEU A 347 7.05 -1.35 -2.91
N GLU A 348 7.98 -0.43 -3.16
CA GLU A 348 7.65 0.98 -3.26
C GLU A 348 8.65 1.69 -4.19
N PHE A 349 8.12 2.52 -5.08
CA PHE A 349 8.94 3.46 -5.85
C PHE A 349 9.29 4.68 -4.99
N ASN A 350 10.49 5.19 -5.13
CA ASN A 350 10.80 6.48 -4.54
C ASN A 350 10.23 7.59 -5.43
N VAL A 351 9.30 8.39 -4.90
CA VAL A 351 8.62 9.45 -5.67
C VAL A 351 9.52 10.65 -5.99
N LYS A 352 10.64 10.80 -5.28
CA LYS A 352 11.60 11.90 -5.49
C LYS A 352 12.85 11.47 -6.25
N GLN A 353 13.39 10.30 -5.91
CA GLN A 353 14.47 9.65 -6.65
C GLN A 353 13.86 8.52 -7.50
N THR A 354 13.15 8.89 -8.53
CA THR A 354 12.29 8.02 -9.35
C THR A 354 12.99 6.82 -10.00
N HIS A 355 14.34 6.82 -9.98
CA HIS A 355 15.16 5.71 -10.40
C HIS A 355 15.36 4.62 -9.32
N LEU A 356 14.79 4.79 -8.13
CA LEU A 356 14.89 3.82 -7.05
C LEU A 356 13.57 3.08 -6.83
N LEU A 357 13.67 1.75 -6.75
CA LEU A 357 12.62 0.83 -6.36
C LEU A 357 13.15 -0.01 -5.21
N ALA A 358 12.41 -0.07 -4.12
CA ALA A 358 12.77 -0.91 -3.00
C ALA A 358 11.75 -2.04 -2.81
N ALA A 359 12.21 -3.20 -2.36
CA ALA A 359 11.37 -4.36 -2.09
C ALA A 359 11.87 -5.13 -0.87
N GLY A 360 10.91 -5.65 -0.07
CA GLY A 360 11.16 -6.44 1.13
C GLY A 360 10.62 -7.85 1.01
N ASP A 361 11.39 -8.84 1.46
CA ASP A 361 11.06 -10.27 1.37
C ASP A 361 10.89 -10.96 2.73
N ALA A 362 10.37 -12.18 2.69
CA ALA A 362 10.13 -13.02 3.87
C ALA A 362 11.38 -13.38 4.68
N THR A 363 12.60 -13.19 4.14
CA THR A 363 13.84 -13.43 4.88
C THR A 363 14.24 -12.26 5.76
N GLY A 364 13.47 -11.19 5.73
CA GLY A 364 13.84 -9.96 6.38
C GLY A 364 14.90 -9.16 5.61
N ALA A 365 15.05 -9.34 4.31
CA ALA A 365 15.97 -8.58 3.49
C ALA A 365 15.22 -7.51 2.68
N VAL A 366 15.74 -6.28 2.69
CA VAL A 366 15.32 -5.23 1.78
C VAL A 366 16.40 -4.99 0.74
N LYS A 367 16.00 -4.95 -0.52
CA LYS A 367 16.83 -4.52 -1.62
C LYS A 367 16.33 -3.24 -2.22
N VAL A 368 17.26 -2.36 -2.51
CA VAL A 368 17.00 -1.13 -3.26
C VAL A 368 17.61 -1.30 -4.65
N TRP A 369 16.76 -1.27 -5.65
CA TRP A 369 17.12 -1.43 -7.06
C TRP A 369 17.27 -0.05 -7.71
N GLN A 370 18.31 0.11 -8.52
CA GLN A 370 18.43 1.26 -9.41
C GLN A 370 17.88 0.86 -10.78
N LEU A 371 16.81 1.52 -11.19
CA LEU A 371 16.17 1.33 -12.48
C LEU A 371 16.94 2.05 -13.59
N SER A 372 16.92 1.47 -14.80
CA SER A 372 17.47 2.12 -15.98
C SER A 372 16.55 3.23 -16.50
N SER A 373 17.07 4.08 -17.38
CA SER A 373 16.31 5.15 -18.06
C SER A 373 15.05 4.63 -18.76
N ASP A 374 15.09 3.40 -19.25
CA ASP A 374 13.91 2.73 -19.85
C ASP A 374 12.67 2.68 -18.96
N PHE A 375 12.86 2.69 -17.64
CA PHE A 375 11.77 2.65 -16.66
C PHE A 375 11.57 3.96 -15.88
N THR A 376 12.43 4.96 -16.10
CA THR A 376 12.46 6.21 -15.34
C THR A 376 12.29 7.46 -16.18
N GLU A 377 12.39 7.33 -17.50
CA GLU A 377 12.18 8.44 -18.43
C GLU A 377 10.89 8.22 -19.22
N GLN A 378 9.97 9.18 -19.13
CA GLN A 378 8.72 9.14 -19.87
C GLN A 378 8.98 9.25 -21.38
N ARG A 379 8.34 8.39 -22.16
CA ARG A 379 8.45 8.40 -23.63
C ARG A 379 7.34 9.27 -24.26
N PRO A 380 7.57 9.79 -25.47
CA PRO A 380 6.52 10.47 -26.21
C PRO A 380 5.31 9.54 -26.42
N ARG A 381 4.09 10.09 -26.29
CA ARG A 381 2.79 9.41 -26.53
C ARG A 381 2.37 8.35 -25.49
N GLU A 382 3.10 8.12 -24.41
CA GLU A 382 2.68 7.14 -23.40
C GLU A 382 1.34 7.49 -22.75
N VAL A 383 1.09 8.79 -22.48
CA VAL A 383 -0.20 9.25 -21.95
C VAL A 383 -1.32 8.96 -22.94
N THR A 384 -1.10 9.27 -24.21
CA THR A 384 -2.09 9.01 -25.28
C THR A 384 -2.36 7.50 -25.40
N HIS A 385 -1.32 6.66 -25.31
CA HIS A 385 -1.50 5.21 -25.34
C HIS A 385 -2.26 4.72 -24.11
N LEU A 386 -2.01 5.29 -22.93
CA LEU A 386 -2.77 4.96 -21.72
C LEU A 386 -4.25 5.36 -21.84
N GLU A 387 -4.54 6.51 -22.48
CA GLU A 387 -5.90 6.96 -22.79
C GLU A 387 -6.59 6.03 -23.79
N GLN A 388 -5.86 5.53 -24.79
CA GLN A 388 -6.36 4.52 -25.72
C GLN A 388 -6.73 3.23 -25.01
N LEU A 389 -5.83 2.67 -24.17
CA LEU A 389 -6.11 1.48 -23.35
C LEU A 389 -7.35 1.68 -22.45
N ALA A 390 -7.57 2.89 -21.96
CA ALA A 390 -8.75 3.21 -21.15
C ALA A 390 -10.04 3.28 -21.98
N SER A 391 -9.96 3.57 -23.28
CA SER A 391 -11.11 3.75 -24.17
C SER A 391 -11.48 2.49 -24.97
N GLU A 392 -10.52 1.61 -25.28
CA GLU A 392 -10.71 0.40 -26.11
C GLU A 392 -11.74 -0.60 -25.55
N SER A 393 -12.15 -0.44 -24.32
CA SER A 393 -13.12 -1.34 -23.66
C SER A 393 -14.53 -0.76 -23.56
N MET A 394 -14.79 0.40 -24.15
CA MET A 394 -16.14 1.01 -24.19
C MET A 394 -16.96 0.57 -25.40
N ASP A 395 -16.39 -0.23 -26.31
CA ASP A 395 -17.06 -0.89 -27.45
C ASP A 395 -17.28 -2.39 -27.10
#